data_89160f9d4791fbd00b25a23eefe50ee9
#
_entry.id   89160f9d4791fbd00b25a23eefe50ee9
#
_cell.length_a   1.000
_cell.length_b   1.000
_cell.length_c   1.000
_cell.angle_alpha   90.00
_cell.angle_beta   90.00
_cell.angle_gamma   90.00
#
_symmetry.space_group_name_H-M   'P 1'
#
loop_
_entity.id
_entity.type
_entity.pdbx_description
1 polymer ?
#
loop_
_entity_poly.entity_id
_entity_poly.type
_entity_poly.pdbx_seq_one_letter_code
_entity_poly.pdbx_strand_id
1 'polypeptide(L)'
;VRMLRRVWNEIKSWYMRELVRDKGRLEDIVEYSSNVLKIIDGIEFEEFSSNILVYFATMKNVEIVGEAAYMLTKEFKASHPEIPWKQVEGMRHVLVHGYSQVLPRILWATAKENIPEIKAQVEKYLNETDWEHYCGE
;
A
#
# COMPACT_ATOMS: atom_id res chain seq x y z
N VAL A 1 -23.77 4.26 -20.06
CA VAL A 1 -24.11 3.17 -19.13
C VAL A 1 -23.66 1.82 -19.69
N ARG A 2 -23.87 1.57 -20.98
CA ARG A 2 -23.43 0.32 -21.63
C ARG A 2 -21.91 0.17 -21.59
N MET A 3 -21.17 1.25 -21.84
CA MET A 3 -19.70 1.29 -21.78
C MET A 3 -19.19 1.02 -20.36
N LEU A 4 -19.82 1.62 -19.35
CA LEU A 4 -19.46 1.40 -17.95
C LEU A 4 -19.62 -0.07 -17.54
N ARG A 5 -20.67 -0.71 -18.04
CA ARG A 5 -20.93 -2.12 -17.74
C ARG A 5 -19.85 -3.04 -18.34
N ARG A 6 -19.41 -2.74 -19.56
CA ARG A 6 -18.32 -3.47 -20.22
C ARG A 6 -17.00 -3.28 -19.47
N VAL A 7 -16.65 -2.02 -19.20
CA VAL A 7 -15.43 -1.67 -18.46
C VAL A 7 -15.43 -2.35 -17.09
N TRP A 8 -16.57 -2.32 -16.39
CA TRP A 8 -16.69 -2.98 -15.09
C TRP A 8 -16.41 -4.49 -15.17
N ASN A 9 -16.94 -5.16 -16.17
CA ASN A 9 -16.74 -6.60 -16.35
C ASN A 9 -15.27 -6.93 -16.65
N GLU A 10 -14.60 -6.10 -17.44
CA GLU A 10 -13.18 -6.26 -17.74
C GLU A 10 -12.32 -6.06 -16.49
N ILE A 11 -12.58 -4.98 -15.75
CA ILE A 11 -11.88 -4.68 -14.49
C ILE A 11 -12.10 -5.79 -13.47
N LYS A 12 -13.34 -6.23 -13.33
CA LYS A 12 -13.69 -7.30 -12.40
C LYS A 12 -12.97 -8.60 -12.73
N SER A 13 -12.91 -8.98 -14.00
CA SER A 13 -12.21 -10.17 -14.44
C SER A 13 -10.73 -10.10 -14.14
N TRP A 14 -10.09 -8.96 -14.43
CA TRP A 14 -8.68 -8.73 -14.10
C TRP A 14 -8.45 -8.76 -12.58
N TYR A 15 -9.26 -8.06 -11.81
CA TYR A 15 -9.18 -8.00 -10.35
C TYR A 15 -9.25 -9.40 -9.73
N MET A 16 -10.19 -10.23 -10.18
CA MET A 16 -10.34 -11.59 -9.66
C MET A 16 -9.13 -12.49 -9.95
N ARG A 17 -8.42 -12.26 -11.05
CA ARG A 17 -7.21 -13.01 -11.36
C ARG A 17 -6.03 -12.66 -10.47
N GLU A 18 -6.01 -11.42 -9.95
CA GLU A 18 -4.90 -10.91 -9.15
C GLU A 18 -5.08 -11.09 -7.64
N LEU A 19 -6.20 -11.71 -7.22
CA LEU A 19 -6.56 -11.80 -5.80
C LEU A 19 -5.71 -12.73 -4.94
N VAL A 20 -4.82 -13.55 -5.50
CA VAL A 20 -4.34 -14.73 -4.74
C VAL A 20 -2.82 -14.87 -4.71
N ARG A 21 -2.04 -13.81 -4.66
CA ARG A 21 -0.58 -13.95 -4.64
C ARG A 21 0.07 -13.08 -3.58
N ASP A 22 0.54 -13.71 -2.50
CA ASP A 22 1.29 -12.98 -1.46
C ASP A 22 2.52 -12.28 -2.06
N LYS A 23 3.25 -12.96 -2.95
CA LYS A 23 4.40 -12.34 -3.63
C LYS A 23 3.99 -11.06 -4.37
N GLY A 24 2.92 -11.12 -5.16
CA GLY A 24 2.41 -9.96 -5.90
C GLY A 24 1.99 -8.83 -4.99
N ARG A 25 1.38 -9.14 -3.85
CA ARG A 25 0.99 -8.11 -2.87
C ARG A 25 2.21 -7.45 -2.22
N LEU A 26 3.24 -8.22 -1.93
CA LEU A 26 4.50 -7.68 -1.42
C LEU A 26 5.18 -6.79 -2.47
N GLU A 27 5.17 -7.21 -3.74
CA GLU A 27 5.70 -6.39 -4.83
C GLU A 27 4.93 -5.07 -4.96
N ASP A 28 3.60 -5.09 -4.80
CA ASP A 28 2.77 -3.89 -4.78
C ASP A 28 3.18 -2.96 -3.63
N ILE A 29 3.41 -3.51 -2.44
CA ILE A 29 3.85 -2.71 -1.29
C ILE A 29 5.16 -1.98 -1.62
N VAL A 30 6.11 -2.67 -2.23
CA VAL A 30 7.39 -2.06 -2.61
C VAL A 30 7.19 -0.97 -3.68
N GLU A 31 6.41 -1.28 -4.72
CA GLU A 31 6.15 -0.33 -5.81
C GLU A 31 5.50 0.95 -5.32
N TYR A 32 4.39 0.83 -4.58
CA TYR A 32 3.64 2.00 -4.13
C TYR A 32 4.33 2.75 -2.99
N SER A 33 5.12 2.06 -2.17
CA SER A 33 6.02 2.71 -1.22
C SER A 33 7.09 3.52 -1.95
N SER A 34 7.65 2.98 -3.02
CA SER A 34 8.62 3.70 -3.87
C SER A 34 8.01 4.94 -4.50
N ASN A 35 6.74 4.87 -4.92
CA ASN A 35 6.01 6.03 -5.43
C ASN A 35 5.91 7.13 -4.38
N VAL A 36 5.58 6.78 -3.14
CA VAL A 36 5.51 7.75 -2.03
C VAL A 36 6.85 8.47 -1.88
N LEU A 37 7.94 7.71 -1.84
CA LEU A 37 9.28 8.29 -1.67
C LEU A 37 9.65 9.22 -2.83
N LYS A 38 9.27 8.89 -4.05
CA LYS A 38 9.48 9.76 -5.22
C LYS A 38 8.68 11.05 -5.13
N ILE A 39 7.40 10.93 -4.72
CA ILE A 39 6.51 12.10 -4.63
C ILE A 39 7.03 13.12 -3.63
N ILE A 40 7.50 12.66 -2.47
CA ILE A 40 7.95 13.55 -1.39
C ILE A 40 9.44 13.90 -1.44
N ASP A 41 10.17 13.37 -2.41
CA ASP A 41 11.60 13.62 -2.53
C ASP A 41 11.89 15.10 -2.77
N GLY A 42 12.76 15.65 -1.94
CA GLY A 42 13.21 17.03 -2.08
C GLY A 42 12.21 18.11 -1.70
N ILE A 43 11.05 17.76 -1.15
CA ILE A 43 10.06 18.74 -0.73
C ILE A 43 9.98 18.83 0.80
N GLU A 44 9.54 19.99 1.28
CA GLU A 44 9.32 20.23 2.69
C GLU A 44 7.84 20.07 3.06
N PHE A 45 7.57 20.02 4.37
CA PHE A 45 6.19 19.85 4.85
C PHE A 45 5.24 20.93 4.35
N GLU A 46 5.70 22.18 4.22
CA GLU A 46 4.88 23.28 3.75
C GLU A 46 4.36 23.05 2.33
N GLU A 47 5.21 22.55 1.44
CA GLU A 47 4.78 22.20 0.08
C GLU A 47 3.85 21.00 0.10
N PHE A 48 4.19 19.98 0.89
CA PHE A 48 3.35 18.78 1.02
C PHE A 48 1.93 19.14 1.47
N SER A 49 1.80 19.98 2.49
CA SER A 49 0.49 20.33 3.08
C SER A 49 -0.33 21.29 2.22
N SER A 50 0.32 22.09 1.37
CA SER A 50 -0.34 23.09 0.54
C SER A 50 -0.55 22.68 -0.91
N ASN A 51 0.16 21.66 -1.40
CA ASN A 51 0.05 21.19 -2.77
C ASN A 51 -0.92 20.01 -2.81
N ILE A 52 -2.13 20.28 -3.33
CA ILE A 52 -3.21 19.27 -3.35
C ILE A 52 -2.84 18.04 -4.17
N LEU A 53 -2.07 18.19 -5.24
CA LEU A 53 -1.64 17.07 -6.08
C LEU A 53 -0.68 16.15 -5.32
N VAL A 54 0.31 16.74 -4.65
CA VAL A 54 1.29 15.99 -3.85
C VAL A 54 0.60 15.30 -2.68
N TYR A 55 -0.29 16.01 -1.99
CA TYR A 55 -1.00 15.49 -0.82
C TYR A 55 -1.86 14.28 -1.19
N PHE A 56 -2.72 14.42 -2.20
CA PHE A 56 -3.62 13.32 -2.57
C PHE A 56 -2.89 12.18 -3.29
N ALA A 57 -1.83 12.48 -4.05
CA ALA A 57 -1.01 11.42 -4.62
C ALA A 57 -0.34 10.58 -3.53
N THR A 58 0.20 11.22 -2.49
CA THR A 58 0.78 10.53 -1.34
C THR A 58 -0.27 9.71 -0.61
N MET A 59 -1.41 10.30 -0.32
CA MET A 59 -2.52 9.63 0.37
C MET A 59 -2.95 8.38 -0.38
N LYS A 60 -3.12 8.45 -1.69
CA LYS A 60 -3.56 7.32 -2.50
C LYS A 60 -2.54 6.18 -2.49
N ASN A 61 -1.26 6.50 -2.64
CA ASN A 61 -0.22 5.47 -2.63
C ASN A 61 -0.08 4.81 -1.25
N VAL A 62 -0.19 5.56 -0.16
CA VAL A 62 -0.20 5.01 1.20
C VAL A 62 -1.43 4.11 1.41
N GLU A 63 -2.59 4.53 0.91
CA GLU A 63 -3.81 3.72 0.94
C GLU A 63 -3.61 2.37 0.23
N ILE A 64 -2.97 2.38 -0.94
CA ILE A 64 -2.70 1.16 -1.71
C ILE A 64 -1.74 0.23 -0.96
N VAL A 65 -0.72 0.78 -0.29
CA VAL A 65 0.17 -0.02 0.57
C VAL A 65 -0.65 -0.74 1.65
N GLY A 66 -1.55 -0.02 2.31
CA GLY A 66 -2.44 -0.61 3.32
C GLY A 66 -3.38 -1.67 2.74
N GLU A 67 -3.90 -1.44 1.54
CA GLU A 67 -4.76 -2.40 0.84
C GLU A 67 -4.00 -3.68 0.49
N ALA A 68 -2.79 -3.55 -0.05
CA ALA A 68 -1.96 -4.71 -0.38
C ALA A 68 -1.64 -5.52 0.88
N ALA A 69 -1.33 -4.86 1.99
CA ALA A 69 -1.11 -5.53 3.27
C ALA A 69 -2.37 -6.28 3.75
N TYR A 70 -3.53 -5.64 3.61
CA TYR A 70 -4.81 -6.26 3.95
C TYR A 70 -5.05 -7.54 3.15
N MET A 71 -4.66 -7.56 1.88
CA MET A 71 -4.88 -8.68 0.97
C MET A 71 -3.87 -9.82 1.12
N LEU A 72 -2.84 -9.68 1.95
CA LEU A 72 -1.94 -10.79 2.28
C LEU A 72 -2.68 -11.87 3.06
N THR A 73 -2.26 -13.12 2.90
CA THR A 73 -2.84 -14.22 3.66
C THR A 73 -2.55 -14.09 5.15
N LYS A 74 -3.45 -14.61 5.96
CA LYS A 74 -3.27 -14.63 7.42
C LYS A 74 -2.02 -15.41 7.81
N GLU A 75 -1.74 -16.47 7.09
CA GLU A 75 -0.57 -17.34 7.31
C GLU A 75 0.72 -16.55 7.09
N PHE A 76 0.80 -15.80 6.01
CA PHE A 76 1.97 -14.96 5.75
C PHE A 76 2.17 -13.93 6.86
N LYS A 77 1.12 -13.21 7.22
CA LYS A 77 1.21 -12.18 8.26
C LYS A 77 1.58 -12.77 9.63
N ALA A 78 1.06 -13.93 9.97
CA ALA A 78 1.37 -14.61 11.22
C ALA A 78 2.84 -15.05 11.29
N SER A 79 3.41 -15.47 10.15
CA SER A 79 4.81 -15.91 10.09
C SER A 79 5.81 -14.77 9.91
N HIS A 80 5.35 -13.53 9.71
CA HIS A 80 6.19 -12.35 9.50
C HIS A 80 5.76 -11.20 10.42
N PRO A 81 5.92 -11.35 11.75
CA PRO A 81 5.39 -10.40 12.72
C PRO A 81 6.18 -9.10 12.87
N GLU A 82 7.28 -8.93 12.14
CA GLU A 82 8.13 -7.73 12.22
C GLU A 82 7.41 -6.47 11.74
N ILE A 83 6.43 -6.61 10.83
CA ILE A 83 5.57 -5.51 10.44
C ILE A 83 4.28 -5.57 11.26
N PRO A 84 3.84 -4.45 11.86
CA PRO A 84 2.58 -4.40 12.60
C PRO A 84 1.40 -4.35 11.60
N TRP A 85 1.03 -5.48 11.06
CA TRP A 85 0.04 -5.60 9.97
C TRP A 85 -1.30 -4.94 10.31
N LYS A 86 -1.78 -5.09 11.55
CA LYS A 86 -3.05 -4.47 11.97
C LYS A 86 -3.03 -2.95 11.84
N GLN A 87 -1.91 -2.33 12.21
CA GLN A 87 -1.76 -0.88 12.11
C GLN A 87 -1.66 -0.44 10.66
N VAL A 88 -0.94 -1.18 9.82
CA VAL A 88 -0.84 -0.89 8.37
C VAL A 88 -2.22 -1.01 7.71
N GLU A 89 -2.96 -2.06 8.02
CA GLU A 89 -4.32 -2.24 7.52
C GLU A 89 -5.28 -1.17 8.05
N GLY A 90 -5.12 -0.78 9.33
CA GLY A 90 -5.92 0.27 9.94
C GLY A 90 -5.70 1.63 9.26
N MET A 91 -4.50 1.89 8.83
CA MET A 91 -4.16 3.10 8.06
C MET A 91 -4.98 3.16 6.77
N ARG A 92 -5.09 2.06 6.02
CA ARG A 92 -5.96 1.97 4.85
C ARG A 92 -7.40 2.34 5.19
N HIS A 93 -7.92 1.78 6.28
CA HIS A 93 -9.30 2.04 6.70
C HIS A 93 -9.54 3.53 6.95
N VAL A 94 -8.62 4.17 7.66
CA VAL A 94 -8.72 5.61 7.97
C VAL A 94 -8.65 6.45 6.67
N LEU A 95 -7.76 6.12 5.76
CA LEU A 95 -7.59 6.87 4.52
C LEU A 95 -8.79 6.74 3.59
N VAL A 96 -9.43 5.57 3.56
CA VAL A 96 -10.61 5.33 2.72
C VAL A 96 -11.86 5.98 3.32
N HIS A 97 -12.09 5.80 4.62
CA HIS A 97 -13.35 6.21 5.26
C HIS A 97 -13.26 7.52 6.06
N GLY A 98 -12.07 7.90 6.51
CA GLY A 98 -11.84 9.11 7.28
C GLY A 98 -10.98 10.15 6.57
N TYR A 99 -10.93 10.14 5.24
CA TYR A 99 -10.02 10.98 4.46
C TYR A 99 -10.17 12.49 4.75
N SER A 100 -11.36 12.94 5.11
CA SER A 100 -11.61 14.35 5.44
C SER A 100 -11.05 14.75 6.81
N GLN A 101 -10.66 13.79 7.64
CA GLN A 101 -10.17 14.00 8.99
C GLN A 101 -8.68 13.69 9.14
N VAL A 102 -8.02 13.24 8.07
CA VAL A 102 -6.60 12.93 8.09
C VAL A 102 -5.81 14.23 8.19
N LEU A 103 -4.98 14.32 9.22
CA LEU A 103 -4.12 15.50 9.42
C LEU A 103 -2.89 15.39 8.51
N PRO A 104 -2.54 16.47 7.79
CA PRO A 104 -1.33 16.45 6.93
C PRO A 104 -0.07 16.02 7.67
N ARG A 105 0.07 16.39 8.94
CA ARG A 105 1.23 15.97 9.75
C ARG A 105 1.33 14.46 9.92
N ILE A 106 0.19 13.80 10.11
CA ILE A 106 0.14 12.34 10.28
C ILE A 106 0.54 11.65 8.98
N LEU A 107 -0.03 12.09 7.86
CA LEU A 107 0.31 11.52 6.56
C LEU A 107 1.79 11.77 6.21
N TRP A 108 2.30 12.97 6.51
CA TRP A 108 3.70 13.32 6.29
C TRP A 108 4.65 12.42 7.10
N ALA A 109 4.36 12.25 8.40
CA ALA A 109 5.15 11.37 9.26
C ALA A 109 5.11 9.92 8.77
N THR A 110 3.94 9.45 8.36
CA THR A 110 3.78 8.11 7.78
C THR A 110 4.66 7.95 6.53
N ALA A 111 4.61 8.93 5.64
CA ALA A 111 5.38 8.89 4.39
C ALA A 111 6.88 8.95 4.63
N LYS A 112 7.32 9.76 5.58
CA LYS A 112 8.76 9.99 5.85
C LYS A 112 9.38 8.90 6.71
N GLU A 113 8.64 8.34 7.65
CA GLU A 113 9.17 7.43 8.67
C GLU A 113 8.73 5.98 8.47
N ASN A 114 7.43 5.75 8.32
CA ASN A 114 6.88 4.39 8.29
C ASN A 114 7.04 3.72 6.93
N ILE A 115 6.77 4.43 5.85
CA ILE A 115 6.86 3.88 4.49
C ILE A 115 8.26 3.36 4.16
N PRO A 116 9.37 4.08 4.46
CA PRO A 116 10.71 3.54 4.22
C PRO A 116 10.98 2.26 5.00
N GLU A 117 10.53 2.16 6.26
CA GLU A 117 10.71 0.95 7.07
C GLU A 117 9.92 -0.23 6.51
N ILE A 118 8.67 0.00 6.15
CA ILE A 118 7.81 -1.04 5.55
C ILE A 118 8.44 -1.54 4.25
N LYS A 119 8.87 -0.63 3.39
CA LYS A 119 9.50 -0.96 2.12
C LYS A 119 10.73 -1.85 2.33
N ALA A 120 11.64 -1.45 3.21
CA ALA A 120 12.86 -2.19 3.49
C ALA A 120 12.57 -3.59 4.02
N GLN A 121 11.62 -3.71 4.94
CA GLN A 121 11.25 -5.00 5.53
C GLN A 121 10.59 -5.91 4.50
N VAL A 122 9.73 -5.37 3.66
CA VAL A 122 9.07 -6.16 2.59
C VAL A 122 10.06 -6.59 1.53
N GLU A 123 11.01 -5.75 1.15
CA GLU A 123 12.10 -6.14 0.24
C GLU A 123 12.88 -7.33 0.82
N LYS A 124 13.14 -7.32 2.12
CA LYS A 124 13.78 -8.42 2.81
C LYS A 124 12.94 -9.71 2.72
N TYR A 125 11.64 -9.63 2.96
CA TYR A 125 10.75 -10.78 2.82
C TYR A 125 10.77 -11.35 1.40
N LEU A 126 10.75 -10.48 0.38
CA LEU A 126 10.80 -10.90 -1.02
C LEU A 126 12.10 -11.65 -1.34
N ASN A 127 13.22 -11.21 -0.79
CA ASN A 127 14.54 -11.82 -1.03
C ASN A 127 14.75 -13.11 -0.24
N GLU A 128 14.18 -13.25 0.94
CA GLU A 128 14.40 -14.38 1.83
C GLU A 128 13.43 -15.55 1.61
N THR A 129 12.29 -15.31 0.98
CA THR A 129 11.25 -16.33 0.79
C THR A 129 11.53 -17.17 -0.47
N ASP A 130 11.45 -18.49 -0.31
CA ASP A 130 11.52 -19.42 -1.44
C ASP A 130 10.15 -19.51 -2.10
N TRP A 131 9.93 -18.65 -3.09
CA TRP A 131 8.63 -18.54 -3.78
C TRP A 131 8.29 -19.75 -4.64
N GLU A 132 9.29 -20.54 -5.04
CA GLU A 132 9.05 -21.77 -5.84
C GLU A 132 8.35 -22.84 -5.00
N HIS A 133 8.61 -22.87 -3.69
CA HIS A 133 8.05 -23.84 -2.77
C HIS A 133 7.06 -23.22 -1.78
N TYR A 134 6.63 -21.98 -2.04
CA TYR A 134 5.73 -21.27 -1.14
C TYR A 134 4.30 -21.81 -1.25
N CYS A 135 3.71 -22.17 -0.11
CA CYS A 135 2.38 -22.82 -0.01
C CYS A 135 1.34 -21.95 0.70
N GLY A 136 1.59 -20.66 0.87
CA GLY A 136 0.72 -19.75 1.61
C GLY A 136 -0.43 -19.13 0.80
N GLU A 137 -0.59 -19.53 -0.44
CA GLU A 137 -1.65 -18.99 -1.31
C GLU A 137 -2.93 -19.82 -1.27
#